data_330bd56464658fe12df35edb151ccdf9
#
_entry.id   330bd56464658fe12df35edb151ccdf9
#
_cell.length_a   1.000
_cell.length_b   1.000
_cell.length_c   1.000
_cell.angle_alpha   90.00
_cell.angle_beta   90.00
_cell.angle_gamma   90.00
#
_symmetry.space_group_name_H-M   'P 1'
#
loop_
_entity.id
_entity.type
_entity.pdbx_description
1 polymer ?
#
loop_
_entity_poly.entity_id
_entity_poly.type
_entity_poly.pdbx_seq_one_letter_code
_entity_poly.pdbx_strand_id
1 'polypeptide(L)'
;MSKYIYQISFDFSYAFADILKQKGDVSSLDVFDDTPELIQEFDYDWVTKDSEVIPDLILIMSKLPGVETNVYHMMEPFLSGIDTVEIGLSNRKFKILTNIPCLRNTLNIRKSKVTRFSNGDIMSIESPVFLPGEYPALFKIEESPTSFFCSDSLFNEIKEKNLIGWNFSECPIKR
;
A
#
# COMPACT_ATOMS: atom_id res chain seq x y z
N MET A 1 -19.50 -1.10 13.42
CA MET A 1 -18.94 -2.03 12.43
C MET A 1 -18.75 -1.28 11.13
N SER A 2 -17.55 -1.31 10.57
CA SER A 2 -17.23 -0.72 9.27
C SER A 2 -18.12 -1.32 8.19
N LYS A 3 -18.53 -0.50 7.22
CA LYS A 3 -19.30 -0.96 6.07
C LYS A 3 -18.39 -1.33 4.89
N TYR A 4 -17.22 -0.73 4.86
CA TYR A 4 -16.28 -0.84 3.76
C TYR A 4 -14.85 -1.07 4.26
N ILE A 5 -14.11 -1.75 3.42
CA ILE A 5 -12.66 -1.73 3.35
C ILE A 5 -12.30 -0.93 2.11
N TYR A 6 -11.15 -0.30 2.09
CA TYR A 6 -10.70 0.49 0.95
C TYR A 6 -9.44 -0.15 0.36
N GLN A 7 -9.48 -0.45 -0.92
CA GLN A 7 -8.27 -0.84 -1.66
C GLN A 7 -7.48 0.41 -2.01
N ILE A 8 -6.18 0.37 -1.73
CA ILE A 8 -5.25 1.48 -1.99
C ILE A 8 -4.60 1.28 -3.35
N SER A 9 -4.54 2.36 -4.13
CA SER A 9 -3.74 2.47 -5.35
C SER A 9 -3.01 3.81 -5.37
N PHE A 10 -2.03 3.97 -6.25
CA PHE A 10 -1.36 5.25 -6.41
C PHE A 10 -2.23 6.22 -7.23
N ASP A 11 -2.20 7.50 -6.87
CA ASP A 11 -2.83 8.57 -7.63
C ASP A 11 -1.82 9.17 -8.63
N PHE A 12 -1.94 8.79 -9.88
CA PHE A 12 -1.04 9.26 -10.96
C PHE A 12 -1.19 10.76 -11.31
N SER A 13 -2.08 11.48 -10.64
CA SER A 13 -2.15 12.95 -10.72
C SER A 13 -0.99 13.64 -10.00
N TYR A 14 -0.26 12.90 -9.15
CA TYR A 14 0.88 13.39 -8.38
C TYR A 14 2.21 12.85 -8.91
N ALA A 15 3.30 13.46 -8.46
CA ALA A 15 4.63 12.90 -8.68
C ALA A 15 4.73 11.51 -8.03
N PHE A 16 5.31 10.54 -8.72
CA PHE A 16 5.51 9.20 -8.17
C PHE A 16 7.01 8.87 -8.10
N ALA A 17 7.34 8.07 -7.10
CA ALA A 17 8.71 7.61 -6.87
C ALA A 17 8.93 6.23 -7.48
N ASP A 18 10.14 6.02 -8.00
CA ASP A 18 10.58 4.73 -8.50
C ASP A 18 12.05 4.49 -8.14
N ILE A 19 12.51 3.27 -8.34
CA ILE A 19 13.91 2.90 -8.14
C ILE A 19 14.75 3.44 -9.32
N LEU A 20 15.72 4.30 -9.01
CA LEU A 20 16.66 4.82 -9.99
C LEU A 20 17.79 3.87 -10.26
N LYS A 21 18.38 3.36 -9.20
CA LYS A 21 19.61 2.59 -9.27
C LYS A 21 19.68 1.60 -8.11
N GLN A 22 20.10 0.41 -8.45
CA GLN A 22 20.48 -0.62 -7.51
C GLN A 22 21.89 -0.35 -6.96
N LYS A 23 22.05 -0.52 -5.66
CA LYS A 23 23.35 -0.54 -4.99
C LYS A 23 23.77 -1.99 -4.79
N GLY A 24 24.84 -2.44 -5.46
CA GLY A 24 25.34 -3.82 -5.33
C GLY A 24 24.65 -4.85 -6.23
N ASP A 25 24.69 -6.12 -5.82
CA ASP A 25 24.23 -7.29 -6.59
C ASP A 25 22.77 -7.69 -6.33
N VAL A 26 21.99 -6.84 -5.64
CA VAL A 26 20.59 -7.13 -5.30
C VAL A 26 19.68 -6.89 -6.50
N SER A 27 18.85 -7.85 -6.85
CA SER A 27 17.88 -7.70 -7.93
C SER A 27 16.72 -6.80 -7.51
N SER A 28 16.23 -5.92 -8.42
CA SER A 28 15.01 -5.13 -8.14
C SER A 28 13.78 -5.98 -7.83
N LEU A 29 13.81 -7.28 -8.17
CA LEU A 29 12.77 -8.24 -7.80
C LEU A 29 12.81 -8.61 -6.31
N ASP A 30 13.97 -8.53 -5.67
CA ASP A 30 14.15 -8.91 -4.25
C ASP A 30 13.53 -7.86 -3.30
N VAL A 31 13.31 -6.61 -3.77
CA VAL A 31 12.60 -5.55 -3.00
C VAL A 31 11.16 -5.94 -2.66
N PHE A 32 10.62 -6.93 -3.37
CA PHE A 32 9.25 -7.38 -3.17
C PHE A 32 9.01 -8.19 -1.89
N ASP A 33 10.08 -8.62 -1.22
CA ASP A 33 9.97 -9.39 0.02
C ASP A 33 9.78 -8.50 1.27
N ASP A 34 9.58 -7.17 1.10
CA ASP A 34 9.36 -6.20 2.19
C ASP A 34 10.47 -6.22 3.27
N THR A 35 11.69 -6.66 2.90
CA THR A 35 12.80 -6.72 3.85
C THR A 35 13.44 -5.34 4.03
N PRO A 36 13.51 -4.81 5.27
CA PRO A 36 14.02 -3.47 5.54
C PRO A 36 15.43 -3.22 4.99
N GLU A 37 16.30 -4.23 5.06
CA GLU A 37 17.67 -4.17 4.60
C GLU A 37 17.74 -3.97 3.08
N LEU A 38 16.90 -4.68 2.34
CA LEU A 38 16.85 -4.58 0.88
C LEU A 38 16.33 -3.22 0.42
N ILE A 39 15.35 -2.63 1.12
CA ILE A 39 14.82 -1.31 0.77
C ILE A 39 15.92 -0.24 0.82
N GLN A 40 16.88 -0.34 1.74
CA GLN A 40 18.00 0.61 1.87
C GLN A 40 19.08 0.45 0.79
N GLU A 41 19.11 -0.68 0.08
CA GLU A 41 20.09 -0.97 -0.98
C GLU A 41 19.76 -0.28 -2.32
N PHE A 42 18.68 0.50 -2.40
CA PHE A 42 18.27 1.19 -3.61
C PHE A 42 18.34 2.71 -3.46
N ASP A 43 18.65 3.36 -4.58
CA ASP A 43 18.45 4.80 -4.73
C ASP A 43 17.06 5.03 -5.37
N TYR A 44 16.32 5.96 -4.82
CA TYR A 44 14.99 6.32 -5.26
C TYR A 44 14.97 7.74 -5.80
N ASP A 45 14.13 8.00 -6.81
CA ASP A 45 13.88 9.36 -7.28
C ASP A 45 12.46 9.51 -7.79
N TRP A 46 12.07 10.77 -8.01
CA TRP A 46 10.79 11.11 -8.57
C TRP A 46 10.79 10.89 -10.08
N VAL A 47 9.83 10.11 -10.54
CA VAL A 47 9.49 10.01 -11.96
C VAL A 47 8.30 10.94 -12.18
N THR A 48 8.58 12.21 -12.52
CA THR A 48 7.54 13.20 -12.80
C THR A 48 7.12 13.05 -14.25
N LYS A 49 5.83 12.84 -14.52
CA LYS A 49 5.29 12.96 -15.87
C LYS A 49 4.72 14.36 -16.12
N ASP A 50 3.81 14.82 -15.30
CA ASP A 50 3.09 16.08 -15.55
C ASP A 50 2.76 16.86 -14.26
N SER A 51 3.16 16.38 -13.09
CA SER A 51 2.87 17.04 -11.81
C SER A 51 4.12 17.36 -11.03
N GLU A 52 4.26 18.64 -10.62
CA GLU A 52 5.28 19.08 -9.67
C GLU A 52 4.86 18.89 -8.22
N VAL A 53 3.62 18.43 -7.99
CA VAL A 53 3.07 18.25 -6.65
C VAL A 53 3.58 16.93 -6.08
N ILE A 54 4.42 17.03 -5.06
CA ILE A 54 4.96 15.89 -4.32
C ILE A 54 3.91 15.43 -3.30
N PRO A 55 3.47 14.16 -3.33
CA PRO A 55 2.44 13.66 -2.43
C PRO A 55 2.98 13.40 -1.01
N ASP A 56 2.07 13.33 -0.04
CA ASP A 56 2.35 12.93 1.34
C ASP A 56 2.46 11.40 1.47
N LEU A 57 1.71 10.69 0.62
CA LEU A 57 1.58 9.24 0.60
C LEU A 57 2.08 8.70 -0.73
N ILE A 58 3.04 7.78 -0.71
CA ILE A 58 3.65 7.20 -1.90
C ILE A 58 3.39 5.71 -2.00
N LEU A 59 3.54 5.17 -3.19
CA LEU A 59 3.49 3.73 -3.46
C LEU A 59 4.56 3.40 -4.51
N ILE A 60 5.76 3.10 -4.06
CA ILE A 60 6.90 2.79 -4.94
C ILE A 60 6.63 1.45 -5.64
N MET A 61 6.76 1.42 -6.96
CA MET A 61 6.54 0.25 -7.82
C MET A 61 5.18 -0.45 -7.56
N SER A 62 4.17 0.30 -7.06
CA SER A 62 2.87 -0.25 -6.63
C SER A 62 2.94 -1.31 -5.52
N LYS A 63 4.04 -1.38 -4.77
CA LYS A 63 4.30 -2.45 -3.79
C LYS A 63 4.85 -1.97 -2.45
N LEU A 64 5.48 -0.80 -2.39
CA LEU A 64 6.06 -0.26 -1.16
C LEU A 64 5.31 1.01 -0.76
N PRO A 65 4.30 0.91 0.11
CA PRO A 65 3.60 2.08 0.62
C PRO A 65 4.50 2.86 1.56
N GLY A 66 4.48 4.18 1.42
CA GLY A 66 5.26 5.07 2.25
C GLY A 66 4.50 6.34 2.61
N VAL A 67 4.92 6.94 3.71
CA VAL A 67 4.34 8.16 4.28
C VAL A 67 5.46 9.17 4.49
N GLU A 68 5.26 10.42 4.07
CA GLU A 68 6.24 11.47 4.34
C GLU A 68 6.48 11.61 5.84
N THR A 69 7.75 11.69 6.24
CA THR A 69 8.16 11.67 7.66
C THR A 69 7.48 12.78 8.47
N ASN A 70 7.25 13.95 7.88
CA ASN A 70 6.62 15.09 8.55
C ASN A 70 5.15 14.86 8.93
N VAL A 71 4.43 14.03 8.15
CA VAL A 71 3.01 13.73 8.40
C VAL A 71 2.81 12.35 9.04
N TYR A 72 3.86 11.55 9.12
CA TYR A 72 3.78 10.19 9.67
C TYR A 72 3.19 10.13 11.07
N HIS A 73 3.49 11.11 11.94
CA HIS A 73 2.96 11.17 13.30
C HIS A 73 1.42 11.20 13.36
N MET A 74 0.76 11.67 12.31
CA MET A 74 -0.70 11.69 12.22
C MET A 74 -1.26 10.28 11.99
N MET A 75 -0.50 9.45 11.26
CA MET A 75 -0.90 8.09 10.91
C MET A 75 -0.37 7.03 11.89
N GLU A 76 0.64 7.34 12.69
CA GLU A 76 1.31 6.41 13.60
C GLU A 76 0.34 5.65 14.51
N PRO A 77 -0.72 6.25 15.09
CA PRO A 77 -1.68 5.53 15.91
C PRO A 77 -2.42 4.40 15.18
N PHE A 78 -2.54 4.52 13.84
CA PHE A 78 -3.18 3.52 12.99
C PHE A 78 -2.21 2.47 12.46
N LEU A 79 -0.92 2.76 12.49
CA LEU A 79 0.14 1.92 11.95
C LEU A 79 0.89 1.11 13.03
N SER A 80 0.27 0.95 14.20
CA SER A 80 0.84 0.17 15.30
C SER A 80 1.15 -1.27 14.86
N GLY A 81 2.40 -1.71 15.09
CA GLY A 81 2.88 -3.04 14.69
C GLY A 81 3.32 -3.15 13.24
N ILE A 82 3.35 -2.05 12.49
CA ILE A 82 3.94 -1.97 11.15
C ILE A 82 5.33 -1.35 11.31
N ASP A 83 6.35 -2.04 10.81
CA ASP A 83 7.72 -1.54 10.82
C ASP A 83 7.92 -0.48 9.74
N THR A 84 8.95 0.36 9.90
CA THR A 84 9.25 1.41 8.93
C THR A 84 10.74 1.49 8.60
N VAL A 85 11.03 1.79 7.34
CA VAL A 85 12.37 2.11 6.84
C VAL A 85 12.36 3.52 6.27
N GLU A 86 13.24 4.39 6.74
CA GLU A 86 13.35 5.75 6.21
C GLU A 86 14.19 5.76 4.92
N ILE A 87 13.65 6.38 3.87
CA ILE A 87 14.36 6.66 2.63
C ILE A 87 14.35 8.15 2.32
N GLY A 88 15.37 8.61 1.58
CA GLY A 88 15.42 9.96 1.04
C GLY A 88 14.93 9.99 -0.40
N LEU A 89 14.06 10.95 -0.73
CA LEU A 89 13.60 11.26 -2.09
C LEU A 89 13.83 12.75 -2.34
N SER A 90 14.92 13.08 -3.04
CA SER A 90 15.36 14.46 -3.24
C SER A 90 15.56 15.18 -1.88
N ASN A 91 14.74 16.18 -1.58
CA ASN A 91 14.80 16.96 -0.34
C ASN A 91 13.77 16.54 0.73
N ARG A 92 13.03 15.45 0.50
CA ARG A 92 12.05 14.91 1.43
C ARG A 92 12.46 13.54 1.95
N LYS A 93 11.89 13.15 3.08
CA LYS A 93 12.08 11.84 3.69
C LYS A 93 10.75 11.13 3.81
N PHE A 94 10.76 9.83 3.54
CA PHE A 94 9.59 8.98 3.63
C PHE A 94 9.88 7.76 4.50
N LYS A 95 8.91 7.38 5.30
CA LYS A 95 8.88 6.11 6.01
C LYS A 95 8.16 5.09 5.15
N ILE A 96 8.89 4.13 4.61
CA ILE A 96 8.34 2.98 3.89
C ILE A 96 7.80 1.99 4.92
N LEU A 97 6.57 1.57 4.73
CA LEU A 97 5.86 0.66 5.63
C LEU A 97 6.20 -0.78 5.26
N THR A 98 6.73 -1.55 6.22
CA THR A 98 7.14 -2.93 6.06
C THR A 98 6.43 -3.84 7.06
N ASN A 99 6.51 -5.16 6.89
CA ASN A 99 5.82 -6.13 7.76
C ASN A 99 4.31 -5.88 7.88
N ILE A 100 3.69 -5.40 6.79
CA ILE A 100 2.25 -5.14 6.76
C ILE A 100 1.51 -6.47 6.93
N PRO A 101 0.57 -6.59 7.89
CA PRO A 101 -0.17 -7.82 8.16
C PRO A 101 -0.83 -8.38 6.90
N CYS A 102 -0.60 -9.67 6.61
CA CYS A 102 -1.24 -10.40 5.53
C CYS A 102 -2.34 -11.31 6.10
N LEU A 103 -3.60 -10.99 5.82
CA LEU A 103 -4.75 -11.67 6.38
C LEU A 103 -5.18 -12.85 5.52
N ARG A 104 -5.71 -13.90 6.19
CA ARG A 104 -6.25 -15.11 5.58
C ARG A 104 -7.74 -15.22 5.77
N ASN A 105 -8.42 -15.85 4.81
CA ASN A 105 -9.84 -16.16 4.92
C ASN A 105 -10.73 -14.94 5.20
N THR A 106 -10.36 -13.78 4.69
CA THR A 106 -11.10 -12.52 4.88
C THR A 106 -11.94 -12.16 3.67
N LEU A 107 -11.62 -12.73 2.51
CA LEU A 107 -12.30 -12.46 1.25
C LEU A 107 -13.54 -13.35 1.09
N ASN A 108 -14.67 -12.76 0.75
CA ASN A 108 -15.85 -13.49 0.30
C ASN A 108 -15.70 -13.81 -1.20
N ILE A 109 -14.99 -14.90 -1.50
CA ILE A 109 -14.65 -15.28 -2.88
C ILE A 109 -15.91 -15.47 -3.75
N ARG A 110 -17.03 -15.93 -3.16
CA ARG A 110 -18.28 -16.16 -3.92
C ARG A 110 -18.94 -14.87 -4.40
N LYS A 111 -18.71 -13.76 -3.69
CA LYS A 111 -19.27 -12.43 -4.00
C LYS A 111 -18.25 -11.50 -4.65
N SER A 112 -16.98 -11.85 -4.60
CA SER A 112 -15.90 -11.11 -5.26
C SER A 112 -15.84 -11.47 -6.74
N LYS A 113 -15.48 -10.48 -7.55
CA LYS A 113 -15.18 -10.73 -8.97
C LYS A 113 -13.69 -11.08 -9.09
N VAL A 114 -13.42 -12.36 -9.35
CA VAL A 114 -12.07 -12.91 -9.44
C VAL A 114 -11.82 -13.53 -10.81
N THR A 115 -10.63 -13.35 -11.35
CA THR A 115 -10.11 -14.08 -12.49
C THR A 115 -9.19 -15.18 -11.99
N ARG A 116 -9.24 -16.36 -12.61
CA ARG A 116 -8.45 -17.53 -12.20
C ARG A 116 -7.56 -18.03 -13.31
N PHE A 117 -6.44 -18.61 -12.91
CA PHE A 117 -5.63 -19.45 -13.80
C PHE A 117 -6.35 -20.78 -14.14
N SER A 118 -5.83 -21.49 -15.13
CA SER A 118 -6.36 -22.81 -15.54
C SER A 118 -6.28 -23.89 -14.45
N ASN A 119 -5.36 -23.75 -13.50
CA ASN A 119 -5.22 -24.63 -12.33
C ASN A 119 -6.19 -24.27 -11.17
N GLY A 120 -6.99 -23.21 -11.32
CA GLY A 120 -7.97 -22.77 -10.33
C GLY A 120 -7.49 -21.71 -9.35
N ASP A 121 -6.20 -21.38 -9.31
CA ASP A 121 -5.65 -20.33 -8.45
C ASP A 121 -6.16 -18.95 -8.87
N ILE A 122 -6.24 -18.02 -7.92
CA ILE A 122 -6.65 -16.65 -8.20
C ILE A 122 -5.52 -15.94 -8.95
N MET A 123 -5.83 -15.44 -10.13
CA MET A 123 -4.94 -14.63 -10.94
C MET A 123 -5.05 -13.15 -10.57
N SER A 124 -6.29 -12.65 -10.40
CA SER A 124 -6.55 -11.26 -10.02
C SER A 124 -7.92 -11.13 -9.35
N ILE A 125 -8.08 -10.07 -8.57
CA ILE A 125 -9.34 -9.68 -7.92
C ILE A 125 -9.72 -8.30 -8.42
N GLU A 126 -10.78 -8.23 -9.23
CA GLU A 126 -11.25 -6.96 -9.81
C GLU A 126 -12.17 -6.19 -8.86
N SER A 127 -12.98 -6.91 -8.07
CA SER A 127 -13.93 -6.30 -7.13
C SER A 127 -13.96 -7.16 -5.86
N PRO A 128 -13.07 -6.86 -4.91
CA PRO A 128 -13.02 -7.61 -3.65
C PRO A 128 -14.26 -7.31 -2.79
N VAL A 129 -14.82 -8.36 -2.20
CA VAL A 129 -15.87 -8.30 -1.18
C VAL A 129 -15.36 -8.99 0.06
N PHE A 130 -15.35 -8.31 1.19
CA PHE A 130 -14.84 -8.84 2.45
C PHE A 130 -15.92 -9.54 3.27
N LEU A 131 -15.52 -10.51 4.08
CA LEU A 131 -16.37 -11.10 5.11
C LEU A 131 -16.51 -10.15 6.30
N PRO A 132 -17.61 -10.21 7.07
CA PRO A 132 -17.70 -9.46 8.33
C PRO A 132 -16.60 -9.86 9.30
N GLY A 133 -15.89 -8.87 9.87
CA GLY A 133 -14.82 -9.07 10.82
C GLY A 133 -14.23 -7.76 11.32
N GLU A 134 -13.20 -7.87 12.15
CA GLU A 134 -12.34 -6.75 12.54
C GLU A 134 -11.10 -6.76 11.66
N TYR A 135 -10.70 -5.59 11.20
CA TYR A 135 -9.59 -5.44 10.26
C TYR A 135 -8.56 -4.45 10.82
N PRO A 136 -7.26 -4.74 10.67
CA PRO A 136 -6.21 -3.76 10.95
C PRO A 136 -6.42 -2.48 10.12
N ALA A 137 -5.82 -1.39 10.58
CA ALA A 137 -5.92 -0.13 9.85
C ALA A 137 -5.33 -0.23 8.44
N LEU A 138 -4.20 -0.93 8.28
CA LEU A 138 -3.55 -1.24 7.00
C LEU A 138 -3.20 -2.73 6.95
N PHE A 139 -3.49 -3.40 5.83
CA PHE A 139 -3.24 -4.84 5.68
C PHE A 139 -3.15 -5.27 4.20
N LYS A 140 -2.67 -6.48 4.00
CA LYS A 140 -2.70 -7.25 2.74
C LYS A 140 -3.60 -8.48 2.92
N ILE A 141 -3.92 -9.16 1.83
CA ILE A 141 -4.63 -10.46 1.86
C ILE A 141 -3.83 -11.51 1.09
N GLU A 142 -3.94 -12.76 1.51
CA GLU A 142 -3.18 -13.88 0.92
C GLU A 142 -3.53 -14.07 -0.57
N GLU A 143 -4.79 -13.83 -0.93
CA GLU A 143 -5.27 -13.95 -2.31
C GLU A 143 -4.75 -12.85 -3.25
N SER A 144 -4.21 -11.74 -2.70
CA SER A 144 -3.59 -10.65 -3.45
C SER A 144 -2.51 -9.96 -2.59
N PRO A 145 -1.35 -10.60 -2.40
CA PRO A 145 -0.31 -10.13 -1.47
C PRO A 145 0.36 -8.82 -1.89
N THR A 146 0.16 -8.40 -3.12
CA THR A 146 0.65 -7.12 -3.66
C THR A 146 -0.38 -5.98 -3.59
N SER A 147 -1.60 -6.27 -3.16
CA SER A 147 -2.65 -5.26 -2.97
C SER A 147 -2.72 -4.84 -1.51
N PHE A 148 -2.84 -3.54 -1.28
CA PHE A 148 -2.99 -2.96 0.05
C PHE A 148 -4.44 -2.54 0.28
N PHE A 149 -4.88 -2.74 1.50
CA PHE A 149 -6.23 -2.40 1.95
C PHE A 149 -6.16 -1.65 3.27
N CYS A 150 -7.09 -0.75 3.47
CA CYS A 150 -7.23 -0.08 4.77
C CYS A 150 -8.68 -0.11 5.28
N SER A 151 -8.80 0.01 6.60
CA SER A 151 -10.08 0.14 7.26
C SER A 151 -10.65 1.56 7.14
N ASP A 152 -11.95 1.73 7.44
CA ASP A 152 -12.60 3.04 7.52
C ASP A 152 -11.83 4.04 8.40
N SER A 153 -11.23 3.59 9.50
CA SER A 153 -10.55 4.48 10.43
C SER A 153 -9.34 5.16 9.79
N LEU A 154 -8.48 4.40 9.11
CA LEU A 154 -7.33 4.97 8.42
C LEU A 154 -7.74 5.81 7.21
N PHE A 155 -8.73 5.34 6.43
CA PHE A 155 -9.27 6.10 5.31
C PHE A 155 -9.79 7.47 5.74
N ASN A 156 -10.60 7.51 6.82
CA ASN A 156 -11.17 8.73 7.32
C ASN A 156 -10.10 9.71 7.84
N GLU A 157 -9.07 9.21 8.54
CA GLU A 157 -7.94 10.04 8.99
C GLU A 157 -7.22 10.69 7.80
N ILE A 158 -6.90 9.91 6.76
CA ILE A 158 -6.24 10.40 5.55
C ILE A 158 -7.10 11.51 4.88
N LYS A 159 -8.42 11.30 4.80
CA LYS A 159 -9.35 12.28 4.20
C LYS A 159 -9.50 13.52 5.06
N GLU A 160 -9.62 13.38 6.38
CA GLU A 160 -9.76 14.50 7.32
C GLU A 160 -8.52 15.41 7.31
N LYS A 161 -7.33 14.81 7.22
CA LYS A 161 -6.07 15.55 7.15
C LYS A 161 -5.72 16.03 5.75
N ASN A 162 -6.55 15.70 4.74
CA ASN A 162 -6.30 16.01 3.34
C ASN A 162 -4.95 15.52 2.82
N LEU A 163 -4.48 14.35 3.28
CA LEU A 163 -3.25 13.74 2.80
C LEU A 163 -3.46 13.24 1.37
N ILE A 164 -2.50 13.50 0.51
CA ILE A 164 -2.58 13.22 -0.93
C ILE A 164 -1.58 12.14 -1.36
N GLY A 165 -1.90 11.42 -2.46
CA GLY A 165 -1.01 10.47 -3.12
C GLY A 165 -1.59 9.06 -3.24
N TRP A 166 -2.50 8.65 -2.36
CA TRP A 166 -3.23 7.40 -2.50
C TRP A 166 -4.66 7.61 -2.98
N ASN A 167 -5.08 6.79 -3.93
CA ASN A 167 -6.47 6.62 -4.33
C ASN A 167 -7.10 5.44 -3.60
N PHE A 168 -8.41 5.53 -3.38
CA PHE A 168 -9.18 4.55 -2.61
C PHE A 168 -10.38 4.06 -3.40
N SER A 169 -10.50 2.74 -3.50
CA SER A 169 -11.68 2.07 -4.07
C SER A 169 -12.43 1.31 -2.98
N GLU A 170 -13.72 1.56 -2.83
CA GLU A 170 -14.55 0.92 -1.82
C GLU A 170 -14.72 -0.58 -2.08
N CYS A 171 -14.48 -1.39 -1.07
CA CYS A 171 -14.67 -2.83 -1.06
C CYS A 171 -15.72 -3.18 -0.01
N PRO A 172 -16.93 -3.63 -0.39
CA PRO A 172 -18.00 -3.85 0.57
C PRO A 172 -17.73 -5.04 1.48
N ILE A 173 -18.23 -4.95 2.72
CA ILE A 173 -18.25 -6.06 3.69
C ILE A 173 -19.65 -6.73 3.62
N LYS A 174 -19.69 -8.00 3.23
CA LYS A 174 -20.95 -8.76 3.07
C LYS A 174 -20.80 -10.20 3.53
N ARG A 175 -21.83 -10.69 4.23
CA ARG A 175 -21.97 -12.13 4.59
C ARG A 175 -22.27 -12.98 3.36
#